data_b058a41399d8c9ad98026e784cb840a2
#
_entry.id   b058a41399d8c9ad98026e784cb840a2
#
_cell.length_a   1.000
_cell.length_b   1.000
_cell.length_c   1.000
_cell.angle_alpha   90.00
_cell.angle_beta   90.00
_cell.angle_gamma   90.00
#
_symmetry.space_group_name_H-M   'P 1'
#
loop_
_entity.id
_entity.type
_entity.pdbx_description
1 polymer ?
#
loop_
_entity_poly.entity_id
_entity_poly.type
_entity_poly.pdbx_seq_one_letter_code
_entity_poly.pdbx_strand_id
1 'polypeptide(L)'
;MAAMSGAQPGGTGALAFLHSPSSTSLAIALVAAAVGWMLHWRAEWATRANPNEPGPATRPTPLEGGQLEPPAVIALLTNRYDVPRSAVTATALDLAARGWIRLSTVDDELVVITRGAASAGDSLRPFEQQVLNHLAARAFNDVTSANTLAASHHRLDRRWWLRFGRAVAGCAHELGLSTRRYTAIEWVPPAVLAGVGLVASWLSARGGDEIAIADSWRSRAVWTGAVVALGALAWCTSGRALGSAQRPTDRGAARTAAWMGYRRRLRERIPAHASVLAPPTQQIALARASVMGVAEHVLDELPAAPEDHRAAWSEAGGTPHVVRVRYPVRPGYGQHPLKVGTAGVVIFLLARWLRGYLGRVADGDALESFLDRVPGQIDLIERIAEILAAACWLPIAWGAWAIIAGAIDSIATRERVGAVVRARRPTEVLPPLLVSVVKPFAERDRFSTYLAVDDGRRSWVTAWLANERSAAPQGAQARVRATPLLGFVRSSEPVCTATRPSG
;
A
#
# COMPACT_ATOMS: atom_id res chain seq x y z
N MET A 1 9.16 -74.13 -16.54
CA MET A 1 8.09 -73.24 -17.12
C MET A 1 8.03 -72.00 -16.27
N ALA A 2 8.64 -70.95 -16.74
CA ALA A 2 8.71 -69.67 -16.06
C ALA A 2 7.60 -68.79 -16.59
N ALA A 3 6.78 -68.21 -15.66
CA ALA A 3 5.76 -67.24 -16.00
C ALA A 3 6.38 -65.86 -15.90
N MET A 4 6.54 -65.19 -17.04
CA MET A 4 6.90 -63.74 -17.12
C MET A 4 5.69 -62.92 -16.71
N SER A 5 5.83 -62.20 -15.59
CA SER A 5 4.90 -61.13 -15.16
C SER A 5 5.22 -59.88 -15.94
N GLY A 6 4.27 -59.41 -16.76
CA GLY A 6 4.40 -58.21 -17.58
C GLY A 6 4.31 -56.94 -16.73
N ALA A 7 5.30 -56.10 -16.88
CA ALA A 7 5.30 -54.72 -16.39
C ALA A 7 4.29 -53.89 -17.20
N GLN A 8 3.27 -53.34 -16.56
CA GLN A 8 2.40 -52.33 -17.16
C GLN A 8 3.09 -50.98 -17.21
N PRO A 9 2.99 -50.22 -18.32
CA PRO A 9 3.62 -48.92 -18.44
C PRO A 9 2.84 -47.87 -17.62
N GLY A 10 3.56 -47.19 -16.71
CA GLY A 10 3.06 -46.15 -15.81
C GLY A 10 2.70 -44.83 -16.50
N GLY A 11 1.75 -44.83 -17.43
CA GLY A 11 1.33 -43.63 -18.16
C GLY A 11 -0.01 -42.99 -17.73
N THR A 12 -0.76 -43.60 -16.81
CA THR A 12 -2.15 -43.16 -16.51
C THR A 12 -2.33 -42.39 -15.21
N GLY A 13 -1.29 -42.19 -14.43
CA GLY A 13 -1.40 -41.54 -13.11
C GLY A 13 -1.85 -40.05 -13.14
N ALA A 14 -1.40 -39.32 -14.14
CA ALA A 14 -1.74 -37.88 -14.24
C ALA A 14 -3.20 -37.63 -14.66
N LEU A 15 -3.75 -38.46 -15.54
CA LEU A 15 -5.13 -38.36 -15.99
C LEU A 15 -6.13 -38.90 -14.97
N ALA A 16 -5.77 -39.92 -14.21
CA ALA A 16 -6.60 -40.45 -13.12
C ALA A 16 -6.74 -39.42 -11.97
N PHE A 17 -5.73 -38.62 -11.74
CA PHE A 17 -5.78 -37.50 -10.75
C PHE A 17 -6.83 -36.46 -11.15
N LEU A 18 -7.02 -36.15 -12.43
CA LEU A 18 -7.98 -35.18 -12.92
C LEU A 18 -9.44 -35.69 -12.88
N HIS A 19 -9.66 -36.99 -12.71
CA HIS A 19 -11.01 -37.58 -12.69
C HIS A 19 -11.52 -37.91 -11.29
N SER A 20 -10.74 -37.59 -10.23
CA SER A 20 -11.24 -37.69 -8.87
C SER A 20 -12.20 -36.54 -8.54
N PRO A 21 -13.36 -36.77 -7.89
CA PRO A 21 -14.32 -35.72 -7.56
C PRO A 21 -13.72 -34.60 -6.69
N SER A 22 -12.66 -34.91 -5.95
CA SER A 22 -11.92 -33.92 -5.15
C SER A 22 -11.03 -32.98 -5.99
N SER A 23 -10.47 -33.46 -7.11
CA SER A 23 -9.65 -32.64 -8.01
C SER A 23 -10.50 -31.73 -8.92
N THR A 24 -11.67 -32.20 -9.36
CA THR A 24 -12.60 -31.39 -10.15
C THR A 24 -13.16 -30.22 -9.36
N SER A 25 -13.50 -30.43 -8.09
CA SER A 25 -14.00 -29.35 -7.23
C SER A 25 -12.91 -28.35 -6.84
N LEU A 26 -11.66 -28.79 -6.65
CA LEU A 26 -10.50 -27.90 -6.50
C LEU A 26 -10.28 -27.06 -7.75
N ALA A 27 -10.32 -27.67 -8.93
CA ALA A 27 -10.17 -26.96 -10.19
C ALA A 27 -11.27 -25.89 -10.35
N ILE A 28 -12.53 -26.22 -10.02
CA ILE A 28 -13.66 -25.28 -10.05
C ILE A 28 -13.41 -24.13 -9.05
N ALA A 29 -12.98 -24.41 -7.83
CA ALA A 29 -12.70 -23.39 -6.84
C ALA A 29 -11.57 -22.43 -7.27
N LEU A 30 -10.48 -22.96 -7.83
CA LEU A 30 -9.35 -22.17 -8.33
C LEU A 30 -9.73 -21.34 -9.56
N VAL A 31 -10.50 -21.91 -10.50
CA VAL A 31 -10.99 -21.20 -11.68
C VAL A 31 -11.97 -20.08 -11.25
N ALA A 32 -12.89 -20.36 -10.34
CA ALA A 32 -13.82 -19.36 -9.81
C ALA A 32 -13.09 -18.22 -9.10
N ALA A 33 -12.06 -18.54 -8.30
CA ALA A 33 -11.23 -17.54 -7.64
C ALA A 33 -10.43 -16.69 -8.65
N ALA A 34 -9.84 -17.32 -9.67
CA ALA A 34 -9.08 -16.62 -10.72
C ALA A 34 -9.97 -15.71 -11.57
N VAL A 35 -11.16 -16.19 -11.97
CA VAL A 35 -12.13 -15.39 -12.71
C VAL A 35 -12.67 -14.24 -11.86
N GLY A 36 -12.99 -14.49 -10.59
CA GLY A 36 -13.42 -13.44 -9.66
C GLY A 36 -12.35 -12.37 -9.48
N TRP A 37 -11.07 -12.77 -9.37
CA TRP A 37 -9.94 -11.85 -9.28
C TRP A 37 -9.71 -11.06 -10.57
N MET A 38 -9.86 -11.69 -11.72
CA MET A 38 -9.75 -11.04 -13.03
C MET A 38 -10.86 -10.03 -13.25
N LEU A 39 -12.12 -10.35 -12.88
CA LEU A 39 -13.26 -9.42 -12.96
C LEU A 39 -13.06 -8.23 -12.01
N HIS A 40 -12.56 -8.48 -10.80
CA HIS A 40 -12.21 -7.41 -9.85
C HIS A 40 -11.10 -6.51 -10.41
N TRP A 41 -10.03 -7.09 -10.98
CA TRP A 41 -8.94 -6.35 -11.60
C TRP A 41 -9.41 -5.52 -12.79
N ARG A 42 -10.28 -6.09 -13.65
CA ARG A 42 -10.92 -5.37 -14.76
C ARG A 42 -11.77 -4.20 -14.26
N ALA A 43 -12.60 -4.41 -13.24
CA ALA A 43 -13.40 -3.35 -12.63
C ALA A 43 -12.53 -2.25 -12.03
N GLU A 44 -11.41 -2.62 -11.37
CA GLU A 44 -10.44 -1.65 -10.88
C GLU A 44 -9.82 -0.81 -12.01
N TRP A 45 -9.47 -1.44 -13.12
CA TRP A 45 -8.93 -0.74 -14.28
C TRP A 45 -9.95 0.22 -14.90
N ALA A 46 -11.16 -0.27 -15.13
CA ALA A 46 -12.25 0.50 -15.76
C ALA A 46 -12.69 1.72 -14.93
N THR A 47 -12.55 1.63 -13.59
CA THR A 47 -12.99 2.70 -12.67
C THR A 47 -11.85 3.60 -12.16
N ARG A 48 -10.61 3.42 -12.66
CA ARG A 48 -9.50 4.32 -12.31
C ARG A 48 -9.74 5.69 -12.92
N ALA A 49 -9.66 6.72 -12.07
CA ALA A 49 -9.64 8.09 -12.55
C ALA A 49 -8.36 8.31 -13.39
N ASN A 50 -8.52 8.67 -14.65
CA ASN A 50 -7.41 9.15 -15.45
C ASN A 50 -6.94 10.50 -14.91
N PRO A 51 -5.64 10.80 -14.91
CA PRO A 51 -5.17 12.14 -14.64
C PRO A 51 -5.77 13.06 -15.72
N ASN A 52 -6.61 14.00 -15.28
CA ASN A 52 -7.18 14.97 -16.21
C ASN A 52 -6.08 15.94 -16.64
N GLU A 53 -6.10 16.32 -17.90
CA GLU A 53 -5.24 17.39 -18.38
C GLU A 53 -5.53 18.68 -17.61
N PRO A 54 -4.49 19.47 -17.25
CA PRO A 54 -4.70 20.73 -16.57
C PRO A 54 -5.54 21.67 -17.45
N GLY A 55 -6.56 22.23 -16.87
CA GLY A 55 -7.37 23.29 -17.49
C GLY A 55 -6.59 24.63 -17.57
N PRO A 56 -7.26 25.69 -18.00
CA PRO A 56 -6.66 27.02 -18.07
C PRO A 56 -6.20 27.49 -16.67
N ALA A 57 -5.12 28.25 -16.60
CA ALA A 57 -4.55 28.77 -15.35
C ALA A 57 -5.40 29.91 -14.72
N THR A 58 -6.69 29.85 -14.85
CA THR A 58 -7.64 30.79 -14.24
C THR A 58 -8.14 30.27 -12.91
N ARG A 59 -8.53 31.18 -11.99
CA ARG A 59 -9.19 30.78 -10.75
C ARG A 59 -10.49 30.05 -11.07
N PRO A 60 -10.75 28.90 -10.45
CA PRO A 60 -12.03 28.22 -10.63
C PRO A 60 -13.21 29.14 -10.28
N THR A 61 -14.25 29.11 -11.09
CA THR A 61 -15.48 29.85 -10.81
C THR A 61 -16.11 29.34 -9.51
N PRO A 62 -16.73 30.20 -8.69
CA PRO A 62 -17.50 29.75 -7.55
C PRO A 62 -18.60 28.74 -7.94
N LEU A 63 -18.94 27.84 -7.01
CA LEU A 63 -20.10 26.97 -7.15
C LEU A 63 -21.41 27.78 -7.00
N GLU A 64 -22.53 27.14 -7.29
CA GLU A 64 -23.85 27.65 -6.95
C GLU A 64 -23.87 28.02 -5.45
N GLY A 65 -24.17 29.27 -5.13
CA GLY A 65 -24.04 29.83 -3.78
C GLY A 65 -22.75 30.63 -3.52
N GLY A 66 -21.92 30.89 -4.54
CA GLY A 66 -20.79 31.84 -4.47
C GLY A 66 -19.55 31.33 -3.73
N GLN A 67 -19.58 30.13 -3.18
CA GLN A 67 -18.47 29.53 -2.46
C GLN A 67 -17.60 28.66 -3.36
N LEU A 68 -16.30 28.60 -3.08
CA LEU A 68 -15.40 27.61 -3.65
C LEU A 68 -15.45 26.30 -2.85
N GLU A 69 -14.97 25.22 -3.46
CA GLU A 69 -14.86 23.94 -2.76
C GLU A 69 -13.95 24.06 -1.54
N PRO A 70 -14.29 23.37 -0.43
CA PRO A 70 -13.43 23.28 0.74
C PRO A 70 -12.09 22.63 0.40
N PRO A 71 -10.99 22.99 1.10
CA PRO A 71 -9.68 22.41 0.84
C PRO A 71 -9.64 20.88 0.87
N ALA A 72 -10.38 20.24 1.77
CA ALA A 72 -10.46 18.76 1.82
C ALA A 72 -11.12 18.14 0.58
N VAL A 73 -12.12 18.82 -0.02
CA VAL A 73 -12.75 18.40 -1.28
C VAL A 73 -11.79 18.62 -2.45
N ILE A 74 -11.08 19.77 -2.48
CA ILE A 74 -10.01 20.01 -3.47
C ILE A 74 -8.96 18.91 -3.40
N ALA A 75 -8.54 18.54 -2.18
CA ALA A 75 -7.61 17.44 -1.94
C ALA A 75 -8.12 16.11 -2.52
N LEU A 76 -9.40 15.77 -2.33
CA LEU A 76 -10.01 14.59 -2.92
C LEU A 76 -9.96 14.63 -4.45
N LEU A 77 -10.38 15.75 -5.07
CA LEU A 77 -10.41 15.90 -6.53
C LEU A 77 -9.01 15.77 -7.15
N THR A 78 -8.03 16.47 -6.59
CA THR A 78 -6.67 16.54 -7.14
C THR A 78 -5.82 15.30 -6.81
N ASN A 79 -6.18 14.52 -5.77
CA ASN A 79 -5.52 13.29 -5.38
C ASN A 79 -6.25 12.03 -5.90
N ARG A 80 -6.73 12.06 -7.14
CA ARG A 80 -7.37 10.91 -7.80
C ARG A 80 -8.58 10.35 -7.04
N TYR A 81 -9.38 11.22 -6.48
CA TYR A 81 -10.58 10.88 -5.73
C TYR A 81 -10.31 10.02 -4.49
N ASP A 82 -9.12 10.18 -3.92
CA ASP A 82 -8.74 9.63 -2.63
C ASP A 82 -8.33 10.76 -1.67
N VAL A 83 -8.77 10.71 -0.42
CA VAL A 83 -8.53 11.79 0.55
C VAL A 83 -7.12 11.65 1.12
N PRO A 84 -6.17 12.57 0.81
CA PRO A 84 -4.84 12.54 1.37
C PRO A 84 -4.82 13.02 2.82
N ARG A 85 -3.77 12.70 3.55
CA ARG A 85 -3.62 13.13 4.95
C ARG A 85 -3.46 14.65 5.08
N SER A 86 -2.85 15.32 4.11
CA SER A 86 -2.74 16.77 4.03
C SER A 86 -4.09 17.50 4.08
N ALA A 87 -5.19 16.83 3.73
CA ALA A 87 -6.54 17.39 3.82
C ALA A 87 -6.92 17.82 5.25
N VAL A 88 -6.38 17.17 6.29
CA VAL A 88 -6.66 17.52 7.70
C VAL A 88 -6.00 18.84 8.05
N THR A 89 -4.71 19.02 7.76
CA THR A 89 -3.98 20.26 7.98
C THR A 89 -4.59 21.40 7.18
N ALA A 90 -4.93 21.16 5.92
CA ALA A 90 -5.59 22.18 5.10
C ALA A 90 -6.98 22.56 5.63
N THR A 91 -7.73 21.60 6.19
CA THR A 91 -9.00 21.90 6.87
C THR A 91 -8.76 22.72 8.14
N ALA A 92 -7.72 22.42 8.92
CA ALA A 92 -7.36 23.22 10.10
C ALA A 92 -7.01 24.67 9.73
N LEU A 93 -6.26 24.89 8.64
CA LEU A 93 -5.97 26.23 8.13
C LEU A 93 -7.22 26.97 7.64
N ASP A 94 -8.14 26.28 6.99
CA ASP A 94 -9.41 26.88 6.58
C ASP A 94 -10.26 27.28 7.79
N LEU A 95 -10.29 26.42 8.82
CA LEU A 95 -10.92 26.75 10.10
C LEU A 95 -10.28 27.95 10.79
N ALA A 96 -8.94 28.08 10.71
CA ALA A 96 -8.23 29.27 11.23
C ALA A 96 -8.62 30.52 10.47
N ALA A 97 -8.64 30.48 9.15
CA ALA A 97 -9.02 31.61 8.30
C ALA A 97 -10.47 32.06 8.51
N ARG A 98 -11.37 31.14 8.88
CA ARG A 98 -12.77 31.38 9.21
C ARG A 98 -12.98 31.77 10.69
N GLY A 99 -11.93 31.77 11.51
CA GLY A 99 -11.96 32.19 12.91
C GLY A 99 -12.45 31.10 13.89
N TRP A 100 -12.65 29.85 13.47
CA TRP A 100 -13.01 28.74 14.35
C TRP A 100 -11.87 28.32 15.29
N ILE A 101 -10.64 28.46 14.83
CA ILE A 101 -9.43 28.33 15.63
C ILE A 101 -8.54 29.56 15.41
N ARG A 102 -7.60 29.78 16.30
CA ARG A 102 -6.58 30.84 16.17
C ARG A 102 -5.19 30.17 16.20
N LEU A 103 -4.34 30.59 15.29
CA LEU A 103 -2.93 30.25 15.27
C LEU A 103 -2.12 31.39 15.88
N SER A 104 -1.19 31.08 16.76
CA SER A 104 -0.31 32.03 17.43
C SER A 104 1.03 31.40 17.71
N THR A 105 2.02 32.19 18.13
CA THR A 105 3.29 31.68 18.66
C THR A 105 3.39 32.04 20.14
N VAL A 106 3.88 31.06 20.92
CA VAL A 106 4.21 31.23 22.35
C VAL A 106 5.58 30.61 22.52
N ASP A 107 6.54 31.36 23.01
CA ASP A 107 7.94 30.90 23.20
C ASP A 107 8.54 30.28 21.92
N ASP A 108 8.36 30.92 20.78
CA ASP A 108 8.77 30.48 19.44
C ASP A 108 8.12 29.15 18.97
N GLU A 109 7.18 28.59 19.73
CA GLU A 109 6.41 27.40 19.34
C GLU A 109 5.04 27.81 18.77
N LEU A 110 4.65 27.20 17.64
CA LEU A 110 3.31 27.36 17.09
C LEU A 110 2.28 26.70 18.00
N VAL A 111 1.27 27.45 18.39
CA VAL A 111 0.14 26.97 19.18
C VAL A 111 -1.17 27.17 18.44
N VAL A 112 -2.08 26.22 18.63
CA VAL A 112 -3.44 26.22 18.11
C VAL A 112 -4.38 26.48 19.27
N ILE A 113 -5.15 27.57 19.20
CA ILE A 113 -6.18 27.92 20.18
C ILE A 113 -7.52 27.50 19.59
N THR A 114 -8.19 26.52 20.22
CA THR A 114 -9.42 25.91 19.72
C THR A 114 -10.68 26.72 20.00
N ARG A 115 -10.56 27.77 20.77
CA ARG A 115 -11.66 28.68 21.07
C ARG A 115 -11.54 29.94 20.21
N GLY A 116 -12.04 29.88 18.99
CA GLY A 116 -12.12 30.99 18.05
C GLY A 116 -13.45 31.75 18.17
N ALA A 117 -13.49 32.96 17.67
CA ALA A 117 -14.71 33.75 17.46
C ALA A 117 -15.17 33.55 16.02
N ALA A 118 -15.86 32.43 15.74
CA ALA A 118 -16.41 32.20 14.40
C ALA A 118 -17.47 33.27 14.04
N SER A 119 -17.58 33.60 12.76
CA SER A 119 -18.60 34.54 12.29
C SER A 119 -20.00 33.97 12.54
N ALA A 120 -20.91 34.81 13.02
CA ALA A 120 -22.30 34.44 13.22
C ALA A 120 -22.92 33.98 11.89
N GLY A 121 -23.46 32.76 11.91
CA GLY A 121 -24.09 32.14 10.73
C GLY A 121 -23.17 31.19 9.93
N ASP A 122 -21.88 31.04 10.27
CA ASP A 122 -21.02 30.03 9.66
C ASP A 122 -21.27 28.66 10.30
N SER A 123 -21.57 27.66 9.49
CA SER A 123 -21.84 26.30 9.94
C SER A 123 -20.71 25.36 9.52
N LEU A 124 -20.32 24.48 10.45
CA LEU A 124 -19.31 23.46 10.20
C LEU A 124 -19.88 22.26 9.46
N ARG A 125 -19.15 21.79 8.46
CA ARG A 125 -19.43 20.50 7.82
C ARG A 125 -18.97 19.34 8.71
N PRO A 126 -19.50 18.12 8.55
CA PRO A 126 -19.17 16.98 9.41
C PRO A 126 -17.66 16.69 9.51
N PHE A 127 -16.91 16.82 8.41
CA PHE A 127 -15.46 16.60 8.43
C PHE A 127 -14.69 17.76 9.09
N GLU A 128 -15.17 19.00 8.98
CA GLU A 128 -14.62 20.19 9.66
C GLU A 128 -14.81 20.07 11.17
N GLN A 129 -16.00 19.70 11.60
CA GLN A 129 -16.30 19.41 13.01
C GLN A 129 -15.43 18.28 13.55
N GLN A 130 -15.17 17.24 12.75
CA GLN A 130 -14.29 16.15 13.15
C GLN A 130 -12.85 16.60 13.36
N VAL A 131 -12.33 17.51 12.52
CA VAL A 131 -10.99 18.09 12.68
C VAL A 131 -10.95 19.00 13.92
N LEU A 132 -11.94 19.86 14.11
CA LEU A 132 -12.03 20.72 15.28
C LEU A 132 -12.05 19.90 16.58
N ASN A 133 -12.88 18.88 16.65
CA ASN A 133 -12.95 17.97 17.79
C ASN A 133 -11.61 17.22 18.01
N HIS A 134 -10.89 16.91 16.95
CA HIS A 134 -9.58 16.28 17.04
C HIS A 134 -8.54 17.22 17.66
N LEU A 135 -8.54 18.49 17.29
CA LEU A 135 -7.66 19.51 17.87
C LEU A 135 -8.05 19.80 19.34
N ALA A 136 -9.33 20.00 19.60
CA ALA A 136 -9.84 20.27 20.95
C ALA A 136 -9.55 19.14 21.94
N ALA A 137 -9.64 17.89 21.51
CA ALA A 137 -9.32 16.72 22.37
C ALA A 137 -7.85 16.64 22.81
N ARG A 138 -6.97 17.48 22.23
CA ARG A 138 -5.53 17.57 22.55
C ARG A 138 -5.17 18.88 23.21
N ALA A 139 -6.10 19.81 23.25
CA ALA A 139 -5.91 21.10 23.88
C ALA A 139 -5.98 20.97 25.40
N PHE A 140 -5.05 21.63 26.08
CA PHE A 140 -5.13 21.88 27.49
C PHE A 140 -5.52 23.36 27.66
N ASN A 141 -6.62 23.64 28.33
CA ASN A 141 -7.20 24.98 28.43
C ASN A 141 -7.39 25.64 27.05
N ASP A 142 -7.95 24.91 26.12
CA ASP A 142 -8.18 25.32 24.71
C ASP A 142 -6.90 25.59 23.88
N VAL A 143 -5.71 25.30 24.40
CA VAL A 143 -4.43 25.53 23.72
C VAL A 143 -3.71 24.20 23.47
N THR A 144 -3.20 23.98 22.29
CA THR A 144 -2.33 22.84 21.94
C THR A 144 -1.16 23.30 21.10
N SER A 145 0.04 22.76 21.35
CA SER A 145 1.21 23.08 20.55
C SER A 145 1.33 22.22 19.31
N ALA A 146 2.04 22.70 18.29
CA ALA A 146 2.36 21.93 17.09
C ALA A 146 3.15 20.66 17.41
N ASN A 147 4.09 20.72 18.38
CA ASN A 147 4.84 19.56 18.86
C ASN A 147 3.95 18.50 19.49
N THR A 148 2.95 18.91 20.28
CA THR A 148 1.95 17.99 20.84
C THR A 148 1.11 17.34 19.74
N LEU A 149 0.73 18.08 18.71
CA LEU A 149 0.05 17.55 17.54
C LEU A 149 0.93 16.55 16.81
N ALA A 150 2.19 16.89 16.53
CA ALA A 150 3.17 16.01 15.90
C ALA A 150 3.38 14.71 16.68
N ALA A 151 3.54 14.78 17.99
CA ALA A 151 3.70 13.61 18.86
C ALA A 151 2.46 12.72 18.94
N SER A 152 1.27 13.27 18.70
CA SER A 152 -0.01 12.56 18.87
C SER A 152 -0.64 12.04 17.58
N HIS A 153 -0.12 12.40 16.42
CA HIS A 153 -0.76 12.06 15.14
C HIS A 153 -0.79 10.54 14.84
N HIS A 154 0.14 9.74 15.39
CA HIS A 154 0.11 8.28 15.28
C HIS A 154 -1.07 7.64 16.05
N ARG A 155 -1.75 8.39 16.94
CA ARG A 155 -2.97 7.96 17.62
C ARG A 155 -4.23 8.14 16.76
N LEU A 156 -4.13 8.74 15.57
CA LEU A 156 -5.23 8.75 14.61
C LEU A 156 -5.48 7.34 14.11
N ASP A 157 -6.47 6.69 14.69
CA ASP A 157 -6.84 5.34 14.40
C ASP A 157 -7.42 5.22 12.96
N ARG A 158 -7.43 4.01 12.42
CA ARG A 158 -8.01 3.70 11.11
C ARG A 158 -9.49 4.08 11.02
N ARG A 159 -10.25 3.98 12.13
CA ARG A 159 -11.67 4.33 12.17
C ARG A 159 -11.89 5.83 12.04
N TRP A 160 -11.01 6.64 12.61
CA TRP A 160 -11.04 8.09 12.45
C TRP A 160 -10.86 8.49 10.98
N TRP A 161 -9.84 7.92 10.33
CA TRP A 161 -9.56 8.16 8.91
C TRP A 161 -10.72 7.75 8.00
N LEU A 162 -11.34 6.60 8.27
CA LEU A 162 -12.48 6.12 7.49
C LEU A 162 -13.72 7.04 7.66
N ARG A 163 -13.93 7.59 8.85
CA ARG A 163 -15.01 8.57 9.08
C ARG A 163 -14.73 9.89 8.37
N PHE A 164 -13.51 10.43 8.52
CA PHE A 164 -13.10 11.66 7.85
C PHE A 164 -13.21 11.54 6.32
N GLY A 165 -12.63 10.49 5.74
CA GLY A 165 -12.71 10.26 4.31
C GLY A 165 -14.14 10.10 3.78
N ARG A 166 -15.02 9.42 4.55
CA ARG A 166 -16.44 9.31 4.19
C ARG A 166 -17.18 10.64 4.26
N ALA A 167 -16.89 11.47 5.24
CA ALA A 167 -17.51 12.79 5.38
C ALA A 167 -17.08 13.74 4.26
N VAL A 168 -15.78 13.74 3.88
CA VAL A 168 -15.28 14.50 2.71
C VAL A 168 -15.90 14.00 1.41
N ALA A 169 -15.96 12.68 1.22
CA ALA A 169 -16.57 12.07 0.03
C ALA A 169 -18.08 12.36 -0.03
N GLY A 170 -18.78 12.37 1.11
CA GLY A 170 -20.19 12.76 1.21
C GLY A 170 -20.41 14.18 0.73
N CYS A 171 -19.61 15.13 1.22
CA CYS A 171 -19.65 16.51 0.78
C CYS A 171 -19.37 16.66 -0.73
N ALA A 172 -18.39 15.95 -1.27
CA ALA A 172 -18.10 15.95 -2.71
C ALA A 172 -19.26 15.36 -3.54
N HIS A 173 -19.96 14.36 -2.99
CA HIS A 173 -21.15 13.78 -3.60
C HIS A 173 -22.34 14.76 -3.60
N GLU A 174 -22.61 15.44 -2.49
CA GLU A 174 -23.63 16.49 -2.36
C GLU A 174 -23.40 17.63 -3.36
N LEU A 175 -22.14 17.99 -3.60
CA LEU A 175 -21.75 18.97 -4.62
C LEU A 175 -21.80 18.44 -6.05
N GLY A 176 -22.14 17.16 -6.25
CA GLY A 176 -22.21 16.51 -7.57
C GLY A 176 -20.83 16.31 -8.22
N LEU A 177 -19.73 16.30 -7.44
CA LEU A 177 -18.36 16.23 -7.94
C LEU A 177 -17.80 14.79 -7.97
N SER A 178 -18.39 13.90 -7.19
CA SER A 178 -17.98 12.50 -7.13
C SER A 178 -19.14 11.54 -6.99
N THR A 179 -18.93 10.29 -7.40
CA THR A 179 -19.84 9.17 -7.16
C THR A 179 -19.08 8.00 -6.57
N ARG A 180 -19.78 7.07 -5.93
CA ARG A 180 -19.15 5.85 -5.43
C ARG A 180 -18.52 5.07 -6.58
N ARG A 181 -17.27 4.64 -6.40
CA ARG A 181 -16.50 3.92 -7.41
C ARG A 181 -17.11 2.56 -7.74
N TYR A 182 -17.65 1.89 -6.73
CA TYR A 182 -18.26 0.57 -6.87
C TYR A 182 -19.72 0.65 -6.47
N THR A 183 -20.58 0.18 -7.36
CA THR A 183 -21.99 -0.07 -7.07
C THR A 183 -22.16 -1.50 -6.52
N ALA A 184 -23.27 -1.75 -5.83
CA ALA A 184 -23.55 -3.10 -5.30
C ALA A 184 -23.56 -4.16 -6.43
N ILE A 185 -24.04 -3.81 -7.61
CA ILE A 185 -24.10 -4.69 -8.79
C ILE A 185 -22.70 -5.14 -9.25
N GLU A 186 -21.70 -4.28 -9.17
CA GLU A 186 -20.31 -4.62 -9.59
C GLU A 186 -19.63 -5.61 -8.63
N TRP A 187 -20.17 -5.76 -7.40
CA TRP A 187 -19.69 -6.70 -6.39
C TRP A 187 -20.34 -8.07 -6.45
N VAL A 188 -21.55 -8.17 -7.03
CA VAL A 188 -22.30 -9.42 -7.08
C VAL A 188 -21.54 -10.52 -7.83
N PRO A 189 -20.97 -10.32 -9.05
CA PRO A 189 -20.27 -11.39 -9.75
C PRO A 189 -19.08 -11.97 -8.98
N PRO A 190 -18.12 -11.20 -8.46
CA PRO A 190 -17.01 -11.76 -7.70
C PRO A 190 -17.44 -12.38 -6.37
N ALA A 191 -18.49 -11.87 -5.71
CA ALA A 191 -19.02 -12.43 -4.49
C ALA A 191 -19.72 -13.78 -4.73
N VAL A 192 -20.49 -13.91 -5.81
CA VAL A 192 -21.14 -15.16 -6.20
C VAL A 192 -20.09 -16.22 -6.56
N LEU A 193 -19.08 -15.87 -7.36
CA LEU A 193 -18.00 -16.79 -7.71
C LEU A 193 -17.19 -17.23 -6.48
N ALA A 194 -16.93 -16.34 -5.54
CA ALA A 194 -16.31 -16.68 -4.27
C ALA A 194 -17.19 -17.64 -3.44
N GLY A 195 -18.51 -17.39 -3.43
CA GLY A 195 -19.51 -18.26 -2.78
C GLY A 195 -19.56 -19.66 -3.42
N VAL A 196 -19.57 -19.73 -4.73
CA VAL A 196 -19.55 -21.00 -5.47
C VAL A 196 -18.25 -21.79 -5.16
N GLY A 197 -17.10 -21.11 -5.13
CA GLY A 197 -15.84 -21.73 -4.73
C GLY A 197 -15.87 -22.29 -3.31
N LEU A 198 -16.47 -21.58 -2.35
CA LEU A 198 -16.65 -22.03 -0.96
C LEU A 198 -17.56 -23.26 -0.87
N VAL A 199 -18.70 -23.21 -1.55
CA VAL A 199 -19.68 -24.32 -1.56
C VAL A 199 -19.08 -25.56 -2.23
N ALA A 200 -18.40 -25.41 -3.36
CA ALA A 200 -17.73 -26.52 -4.03
C ALA A 200 -16.65 -27.15 -3.14
N SER A 201 -15.85 -26.33 -2.46
CA SER A 201 -14.86 -26.81 -1.51
C SER A 201 -15.51 -27.54 -0.33
N TRP A 202 -16.60 -27.04 0.22
CA TRP A 202 -17.32 -27.64 1.34
C TRP A 202 -18.00 -28.97 0.97
N LEU A 203 -18.61 -29.08 -0.22
CA LEU A 203 -19.19 -30.33 -0.71
C LEU A 203 -18.13 -31.41 -0.91
N SER A 204 -16.93 -31.01 -1.38
CA SER A 204 -15.80 -31.95 -1.56
C SER A 204 -15.31 -32.55 -0.24
N ALA A 205 -15.38 -31.79 0.86
CA ALA A 205 -15.00 -32.28 2.18
C ALA A 205 -16.03 -33.22 2.79
N ARG A 206 -17.31 -33.11 2.37
CA ARG A 206 -18.37 -33.99 2.89
C ARG A 206 -18.49 -35.33 2.15
N GLY A 207 -18.05 -35.41 0.88
CA GLY A 207 -18.13 -36.62 0.07
C GLY A 207 -17.04 -37.67 0.32
N GLY A 208 -16.23 -37.47 1.35
CA GLY A 208 -15.06 -38.30 1.67
C GLY A 208 -15.26 -39.29 2.83
N ASP A 209 -16.49 -39.75 3.08
CA ASP A 209 -16.72 -40.84 4.03
C ASP A 209 -16.16 -42.17 3.42
N GLU A 210 -15.11 -42.68 4.03
CA GLU A 210 -14.56 -44.07 3.95
C GLU A 210 -13.24 -44.35 3.26
N ILE A 211 -12.52 -43.40 2.65
CA ILE A 211 -11.18 -43.79 2.13
C ILE A 211 -10.05 -42.95 2.76
N ALA A 212 -9.38 -43.64 3.66
CA ALA A 212 -7.99 -43.48 4.08
C ALA A 212 -7.54 -42.13 4.69
N ILE A 213 -7.11 -42.24 5.91
CA ILE A 213 -6.38 -41.29 6.75
C ILE A 213 -5.21 -40.59 6.01
N ALA A 214 -4.67 -41.20 4.95
CA ALA A 214 -3.58 -40.66 4.13
C ALA A 214 -3.97 -39.44 3.25
N ASP A 215 -5.26 -39.23 2.91
CA ASP A 215 -5.71 -38.08 2.10
C ASP A 215 -6.17 -36.87 2.93
N SER A 216 -6.20 -37.01 4.26
CA SER A 216 -6.71 -35.94 5.15
C SER A 216 -5.84 -34.67 5.14
N TRP A 217 -4.52 -34.78 4.94
CA TRP A 217 -3.64 -33.62 4.87
C TRP A 217 -3.76 -32.86 3.54
N ARG A 218 -3.96 -33.59 2.43
CA ARG A 218 -4.18 -32.99 1.10
C ARG A 218 -5.49 -32.22 1.06
N SER A 219 -6.57 -32.79 1.57
CA SER A 219 -7.85 -32.11 1.66
C SER A 219 -7.78 -30.88 2.59
N ARG A 220 -7.08 -30.96 3.72
CA ARG A 220 -6.85 -29.82 4.63
C ARG A 220 -5.99 -28.72 3.98
N ALA A 221 -4.95 -29.06 3.24
CA ALA A 221 -4.11 -28.10 2.52
C ALA A 221 -4.89 -27.37 1.43
N VAL A 222 -5.74 -28.07 0.70
CA VAL A 222 -6.67 -27.54 -0.30
C VAL A 222 -7.66 -26.56 0.34
N TRP A 223 -8.26 -26.94 1.46
CA TRP A 223 -9.16 -26.08 2.22
C TRP A 223 -8.48 -24.82 2.73
N THR A 224 -7.30 -24.98 3.31
CA THR A 224 -6.51 -23.85 3.80
C THR A 224 -6.14 -22.93 2.66
N GLY A 225 -5.75 -23.45 1.50
CA GLY A 225 -5.46 -22.67 0.30
C GLY A 225 -6.68 -21.92 -0.23
N ALA A 226 -7.84 -22.58 -0.30
CA ALA A 226 -9.10 -21.94 -0.71
C ALA A 226 -9.56 -20.85 0.25
N VAL A 227 -9.50 -21.09 1.57
CA VAL A 227 -9.83 -20.12 2.60
C VAL A 227 -8.87 -18.92 2.58
N VAL A 228 -7.57 -19.17 2.40
CA VAL A 228 -6.57 -18.11 2.27
C VAL A 228 -6.79 -17.28 0.99
N ALA A 229 -7.08 -17.93 -0.14
CA ALA A 229 -7.37 -17.24 -1.40
C ALA A 229 -8.64 -16.37 -1.31
N LEU A 230 -9.69 -16.90 -0.69
CA LEU A 230 -10.96 -16.19 -0.46
C LEU A 230 -10.80 -15.09 0.61
N GLY A 231 -10.03 -15.35 1.66
CA GLY A 231 -9.65 -14.34 2.64
C GLY A 231 -8.84 -13.21 2.02
N ALA A 232 -7.89 -13.50 1.14
CA ALA A 232 -7.12 -12.53 0.39
C ALA A 232 -8.01 -11.72 -0.57
N LEU A 233 -8.95 -12.37 -1.26
CA LEU A 233 -9.94 -11.71 -2.11
C LEU A 233 -10.85 -10.80 -1.27
N ALA A 234 -11.38 -11.27 -0.16
CA ALA A 234 -12.19 -10.50 0.78
C ALA A 234 -11.39 -9.34 1.39
N TRP A 235 -10.11 -9.53 1.71
CA TRP A 235 -9.21 -8.48 2.20
C TRP A 235 -8.96 -7.42 1.13
N CYS A 236 -8.64 -7.83 -0.10
CA CYS A 236 -8.44 -6.90 -1.22
C CYS A 236 -9.71 -6.09 -1.52
N THR A 237 -10.86 -6.71 -1.37
CA THR A 237 -12.16 -6.09 -1.67
C THR A 237 -12.68 -5.27 -0.48
N SER A 238 -12.64 -5.77 0.75
CA SER A 238 -13.19 -5.08 1.92
C SER A 238 -12.43 -3.81 2.30
N GLY A 239 -11.09 -3.82 2.17
CA GLY A 239 -10.26 -2.64 2.45
C GLY A 239 -10.53 -1.48 1.51
N ARG A 240 -11.04 -1.75 0.31
CA ARG A 240 -11.35 -0.76 -0.73
C ARG A 240 -12.83 -0.40 -0.80
N ALA A 241 -13.72 -1.34 -0.49
CA ALA A 241 -15.16 -1.09 -0.42
C ALA A 241 -15.57 -0.25 0.79
N LEU A 242 -14.82 -0.35 1.89
CA LEU A 242 -15.04 0.44 3.10
C LEU A 242 -14.31 1.79 3.08
N GLY A 243 -13.43 2.04 2.10
CA GLY A 243 -12.72 3.30 1.92
C GLY A 243 -13.56 4.36 1.22
N SER A 244 -12.99 5.54 1.10
CA SER A 244 -13.54 6.69 0.35
C SER A 244 -13.38 6.52 -1.17
N ALA A 245 -13.44 5.30 -1.68
CA ALA A 245 -13.25 5.04 -3.10
C ALA A 245 -14.34 5.73 -3.91
N GLN A 246 -13.97 6.82 -4.55
CA GLN A 246 -14.82 7.66 -5.38
C GLN A 246 -14.34 7.62 -6.84
N ARG A 247 -15.25 7.95 -7.76
CA ARG A 247 -14.94 8.22 -9.16
C ARG A 247 -15.42 9.60 -9.56
N PRO A 248 -14.79 10.25 -10.55
CA PRO A 248 -15.24 11.53 -11.05
C PRO A 248 -16.64 11.43 -11.67
N THR A 249 -17.42 12.50 -11.50
CA THR A 249 -18.48 12.88 -12.43
C THR A 249 -17.88 13.76 -13.53
N ASP A 250 -18.60 14.05 -14.61
CA ASP A 250 -18.15 15.00 -15.64
C ASP A 250 -17.91 16.38 -15.04
N ARG A 251 -18.78 16.85 -14.13
CA ARG A 251 -18.61 18.09 -13.36
C ARG A 251 -17.36 18.03 -12.47
N GLY A 252 -17.14 16.89 -11.80
CA GLY A 252 -15.95 16.67 -10.96
C GLY A 252 -14.68 16.66 -11.78
N ALA A 253 -14.67 16.04 -12.96
CA ALA A 253 -13.54 16.04 -13.87
C ALA A 253 -13.18 17.45 -14.34
N ALA A 254 -14.17 18.23 -14.76
CA ALA A 254 -13.98 19.63 -15.16
C ALA A 254 -13.45 20.49 -13.99
N ARG A 255 -13.95 20.28 -12.77
CA ARG A 255 -13.45 20.98 -11.56
C ARG A 255 -12.01 20.59 -11.23
N THR A 256 -11.67 19.30 -11.34
CA THR A 256 -10.30 18.83 -11.16
C THR A 256 -9.34 19.52 -12.14
N ALA A 257 -9.69 19.57 -13.44
CA ALA A 257 -8.90 20.26 -14.45
C ALA A 257 -8.71 21.75 -14.14
N ALA A 258 -9.78 22.44 -13.70
CA ALA A 258 -9.71 23.85 -13.30
C ALA A 258 -8.76 24.06 -12.11
N TRP A 259 -8.82 23.22 -11.06
CA TRP A 259 -7.91 23.31 -9.92
C TRP A 259 -6.46 23.01 -10.31
N MET A 260 -6.24 22.02 -11.16
CA MET A 260 -4.90 21.68 -11.66
C MET A 260 -4.32 22.82 -12.49
N GLY A 261 -5.12 23.51 -13.31
CA GLY A 261 -4.71 24.73 -14.01
C GLY A 261 -4.39 25.89 -13.05
N TYR A 262 -5.20 26.08 -12.01
CA TYR A 262 -5.00 27.14 -11.03
C TYR A 262 -3.76 26.90 -10.13
N ARG A 263 -3.30 25.68 -9.95
CA ARG A 263 -2.10 25.31 -9.20
C ARG A 263 -0.86 26.13 -9.62
N ARG A 264 -0.70 26.39 -10.94
CA ARG A 264 0.41 27.22 -11.44
C ARG A 264 0.38 28.63 -10.85
N ARG A 265 -0.80 29.26 -10.84
CA ARG A 265 -0.96 30.61 -10.25
C ARG A 265 -0.73 30.63 -8.75
N LEU A 266 -1.13 29.57 -8.04
CA LEU A 266 -0.85 29.48 -6.60
C LEU A 266 0.65 29.41 -6.34
N ARG A 267 1.40 28.70 -7.17
CA ARG A 267 2.87 28.64 -7.06
C ARG A 267 3.54 29.99 -7.28
N GLU A 268 3.04 30.78 -8.21
CA GLU A 268 3.57 32.13 -8.49
C GLU A 268 3.22 33.15 -7.38
N ARG A 269 2.09 32.96 -6.70
CA ARG A 269 1.58 33.91 -5.71
C ARG A 269 2.00 33.62 -4.27
N ILE A 270 2.27 32.37 -3.95
CA ILE A 270 2.60 31.97 -2.58
C ILE A 270 4.12 31.99 -2.43
N PRO A 271 4.65 32.85 -1.55
CA PRO A 271 6.08 32.85 -1.23
C PRO A 271 6.53 31.50 -0.68
N ALA A 272 7.77 31.11 -0.98
CA ALA A 272 8.34 29.84 -0.50
C ALA A 272 8.40 29.74 1.05
N HIS A 273 8.33 30.89 1.73
CA HIS A 273 8.40 30.99 3.20
C HIS A 273 7.07 31.46 3.83
N ALA A 274 5.95 31.31 3.12
CA ALA A 274 4.66 31.72 3.64
C ALA A 274 4.29 30.89 4.86
N SER A 275 4.17 31.52 6.04
CA SER A 275 3.85 30.87 7.30
C SER A 275 2.35 30.68 7.49
N VAL A 276 1.96 29.69 8.28
CA VAL A 276 0.57 29.45 8.73
C VAL A 276 0.00 30.60 9.56
N LEU A 277 0.85 31.47 10.09
CA LEU A 277 0.47 32.69 10.83
C LEU A 277 0.06 33.86 9.93
N ALA A 278 0.07 33.68 8.62
CA ALA A 278 -0.34 34.69 7.66
C ALA A 278 -1.79 35.17 7.90
N PRO A 279 -2.17 36.34 7.36
CA PRO A 279 -3.55 36.82 7.44
C PRO A 279 -4.57 35.83 6.87
N PRO A 280 -5.85 35.87 7.31
CA PRO A 280 -6.88 34.90 6.93
C PRO A 280 -7.03 34.67 5.42
N THR A 281 -6.91 35.73 4.61
CA THR A 281 -6.97 35.63 3.14
C THR A 281 -5.81 34.79 2.56
N GLN A 282 -4.62 34.88 3.15
CA GLN A 282 -3.46 34.08 2.77
C GLN A 282 -3.56 32.66 3.33
N GLN A 283 -4.10 32.49 4.55
CA GLN A 283 -4.34 31.15 5.12
C GLN A 283 -5.26 30.32 4.22
N ILE A 284 -6.33 30.90 3.66
CA ILE A 284 -7.20 30.23 2.68
C ILE A 284 -6.41 29.81 1.42
N ALA A 285 -5.52 30.66 0.93
CA ALA A 285 -4.68 30.33 -0.23
C ALA A 285 -3.68 29.24 0.12
N LEU A 286 -3.05 29.28 1.31
CA LEU A 286 -2.13 28.27 1.82
C LEU A 286 -2.83 26.92 2.01
N ALA A 287 -4.04 26.89 2.57
CA ALA A 287 -4.83 25.68 2.73
C ALA A 287 -5.09 24.98 1.38
N ARG A 288 -5.37 25.74 0.33
CA ARG A 288 -5.55 25.20 -1.03
C ARG A 288 -4.23 24.75 -1.66
N ALA A 289 -3.18 25.53 -1.44
CA ALA A 289 -1.86 25.24 -1.98
C ALA A 289 -1.22 23.99 -1.37
N SER A 290 -1.38 23.80 -0.06
CA SER A 290 -0.82 22.63 0.66
C SER A 290 -1.39 21.31 0.13
N VAL A 291 -2.69 21.24 -0.14
CA VAL A 291 -3.31 20.03 -0.71
C VAL A 291 -2.94 19.78 -2.18
N MET A 292 -2.47 20.80 -2.88
CA MET A 292 -2.01 20.67 -4.26
C MET A 292 -0.47 20.56 -4.38
N GLY A 293 0.25 20.33 -3.27
CA GLY A 293 1.71 20.15 -3.26
C GLY A 293 2.48 21.41 -3.71
N VAL A 294 1.95 22.60 -3.44
CA VAL A 294 2.62 23.88 -3.72
C VAL A 294 3.28 24.45 -2.46
N ALA A 295 2.67 24.24 -1.29
CA ALA A 295 3.15 24.72 0.00
C ALA A 295 3.25 23.53 0.99
N GLU A 296 4.13 22.56 0.69
CA GLU A 296 4.28 21.35 1.54
C GLU A 296 4.87 21.68 2.91
N HIS A 297 5.72 22.71 3.03
CA HIS A 297 6.29 23.17 4.31
C HIS A 297 5.24 23.53 5.37
N VAL A 298 4.05 23.94 4.93
CA VAL A 298 2.91 24.23 5.81
C VAL A 298 2.45 22.98 6.57
N LEU A 299 2.64 21.79 6.00
CA LEU A 299 2.29 20.51 6.63
C LEU A 299 3.26 20.19 7.78
N ASP A 300 4.51 20.61 7.66
CA ASP A 300 5.54 20.44 8.68
C ASP A 300 5.37 21.50 9.79
N GLU A 301 4.98 22.74 9.43
CA GLU A 301 4.71 23.80 10.38
C GLU A 301 3.46 23.54 11.23
N LEU A 302 2.38 23.00 10.63
CA LEU A 302 1.14 22.60 11.33
C LEU A 302 0.87 21.09 11.13
N PRO A 303 1.51 20.21 11.91
CA PRO A 303 1.43 18.76 11.76
C PRO A 303 0.14 18.18 12.37
N ALA A 304 -1.03 18.61 11.87
CA ALA A 304 -2.33 18.13 12.35
C ALA A 304 -2.61 16.66 11.96
N ALA A 305 -1.85 16.11 11.00
CA ALA A 305 -1.94 14.71 10.58
C ALA A 305 -0.55 14.16 10.25
N PRO A 306 -0.34 12.81 10.34
CA PRO A 306 0.92 12.20 9.94
C PRO A 306 1.19 12.41 8.45
N GLU A 307 2.46 12.56 8.07
CA GLU A 307 2.86 12.65 6.68
C GLU A 307 2.39 11.42 5.88
N ASP A 308 1.92 11.64 4.67
CA ASP A 308 1.60 10.54 3.75
C ASP A 308 2.84 10.14 2.96
N HIS A 309 3.58 9.17 3.50
CA HIS A 309 4.77 8.64 2.82
C HIS A 309 4.43 7.90 1.51
N ARG A 310 3.17 7.50 1.31
CA ARG A 310 2.73 6.71 0.14
C ARG A 310 2.23 7.54 -1.03
N ALA A 311 2.04 8.83 -0.85
CA ALA A 311 1.66 9.74 -1.92
C ALA A 311 2.66 10.90 -1.98
N ALA A 312 3.00 11.31 -3.20
CA ALA A 312 3.86 12.46 -3.44
C ALA A 312 3.43 13.20 -4.69
N TRP A 313 3.54 14.51 -4.67
CA TRP A 313 3.40 15.32 -5.86
C TRP A 313 4.63 15.19 -6.76
N SER A 314 4.41 15.06 -8.06
CA SER A 314 5.46 14.99 -9.08
C SER A 314 5.11 15.90 -10.26
N GLU A 315 6.14 16.44 -10.87
CA GLU A 315 6.07 17.20 -12.13
C GLU A 315 6.84 16.52 -13.26
N ALA A 316 7.30 15.29 -13.01
CA ALA A 316 7.93 14.48 -14.05
C ALA A 316 6.96 14.29 -15.22
N GLY A 317 7.49 14.41 -16.46
CA GLY A 317 6.66 14.36 -17.66
C GLY A 317 5.93 15.66 -17.99
N GLY A 318 6.20 16.76 -17.27
CA GLY A 318 5.69 18.11 -17.59
C GLY A 318 4.27 18.41 -17.05
N THR A 319 3.55 17.42 -16.56
CA THR A 319 2.23 17.61 -15.96
C THR A 319 2.27 17.29 -14.47
N PRO A 320 1.81 18.20 -13.58
CA PRO A 320 1.75 17.92 -12.16
C PRO A 320 0.73 16.82 -11.86
N HIS A 321 1.15 15.81 -11.12
CA HIS A 321 0.28 14.68 -10.75
C HIS A 321 0.71 14.06 -9.42
N VAL A 322 -0.20 13.33 -8.78
CA VAL A 322 0.10 12.57 -7.58
C VAL A 322 0.55 11.16 -7.94
N VAL A 323 1.72 10.79 -7.45
CA VAL A 323 2.32 9.46 -7.62
C VAL A 323 2.17 8.67 -6.32
N ARG A 324 1.71 7.43 -6.41
CA ARG A 324 1.70 6.51 -5.28
C ARG A 324 3.01 5.74 -5.20
N VAL A 325 3.65 5.82 -4.04
CA VAL A 325 4.92 5.14 -3.75
C VAL A 325 4.63 3.81 -3.06
N ARG A 326 5.17 2.72 -3.60
CA ARG A 326 5.16 1.40 -2.98
C ARG A 326 6.53 1.12 -2.39
N TYR A 327 6.55 0.72 -1.12
CA TYR A 327 7.73 0.30 -0.40
C TYR A 327 7.71 -1.21 -0.26
N PRO A 328 8.47 -1.95 -1.06
CA PRO A 328 8.47 -3.41 -0.98
C PRO A 328 9.12 -3.88 0.31
N VAL A 329 8.44 -4.80 1.00
CA VAL A 329 8.96 -5.51 2.15
C VAL A 329 9.09 -6.97 1.74
N ARG A 330 10.28 -7.36 1.30
CA ARG A 330 10.59 -8.74 0.90
C ARG A 330 11.95 -9.12 1.48
N PRO A 331 12.12 -10.34 1.95
CA PRO A 331 13.43 -10.82 2.36
C PRO A 331 14.44 -10.69 1.20
N GLY A 332 15.59 -10.09 1.45
CA GLY A 332 16.61 -9.85 0.44
C GLY A 332 16.41 -8.60 -0.45
N TYR A 333 15.30 -7.85 -0.29
CA TYR A 333 15.10 -6.62 -1.05
C TYR A 333 16.15 -5.55 -0.72
N GLY A 334 16.72 -4.93 -1.75
CA GLY A 334 17.81 -3.95 -1.63
C GLY A 334 19.19 -4.54 -1.37
N GLN A 335 19.33 -5.86 -1.29
CA GLN A 335 20.61 -6.51 -1.14
C GLN A 335 21.25 -6.84 -2.49
N HIS A 336 22.58 -6.98 -2.47
CA HIS A 336 23.33 -7.34 -3.68
C HIS A 336 22.88 -8.71 -4.21
N PRO A 337 22.59 -8.85 -5.52
CA PRO A 337 22.01 -10.06 -6.11
C PRO A 337 22.80 -11.34 -5.80
N LEU A 338 24.15 -11.28 -5.85
CA LEU A 338 24.99 -12.42 -5.53
C LEU A 338 24.83 -12.87 -4.06
N LYS A 339 24.71 -11.93 -3.11
CA LYS A 339 24.52 -12.30 -1.69
C LYS A 339 23.19 -13.01 -1.47
N VAL A 340 22.13 -12.53 -2.14
CA VAL A 340 20.79 -13.13 -2.05
C VAL A 340 20.79 -14.52 -2.72
N GLY A 341 21.43 -14.64 -3.89
CA GLY A 341 21.54 -15.90 -4.61
C GLY A 341 22.31 -16.94 -3.82
N THR A 342 23.47 -16.60 -3.27
CA THR A 342 24.29 -17.54 -2.44
C THR A 342 23.58 -17.92 -1.15
N ALA A 343 22.96 -16.99 -0.44
CA ALA A 343 22.13 -17.28 0.72
C ALA A 343 20.95 -18.20 0.37
N GLY A 344 20.35 -17.98 -0.80
CA GLY A 344 19.29 -18.82 -1.35
C GLY A 344 19.74 -20.27 -1.54
N VAL A 345 20.94 -20.50 -2.12
CA VAL A 345 21.52 -21.84 -2.30
C VAL A 345 21.72 -22.53 -0.94
N VAL A 346 22.33 -21.83 0.00
CA VAL A 346 22.59 -22.40 1.35
C VAL A 346 21.29 -22.80 2.04
N ILE A 347 20.29 -21.91 2.03
CA ILE A 347 19.01 -22.16 2.70
C ILE A 347 18.24 -23.28 1.99
N PHE A 348 18.25 -23.32 0.65
CA PHE A 348 17.61 -24.36 -0.13
C PHE A 348 18.21 -25.74 0.20
N LEU A 349 19.54 -25.86 0.19
CA LEU A 349 20.22 -27.12 0.47
C LEU A 349 20.00 -27.56 1.92
N LEU A 350 20.14 -26.64 2.87
CA LEU A 350 19.94 -26.91 4.29
C LEU A 350 18.49 -27.36 4.59
N ALA A 351 17.52 -26.63 4.05
CA ALA A 351 16.11 -26.96 4.26
C ALA A 351 15.71 -28.28 3.58
N ARG A 352 16.30 -28.59 2.39
CA ARG A 352 16.10 -29.86 1.71
C ARG A 352 16.71 -31.01 2.51
N TRP A 353 17.92 -30.81 3.04
CA TRP A 353 18.58 -31.82 3.89
C TRP A 353 17.78 -32.06 5.18
N LEU A 354 17.40 -30.96 5.87
CA LEU A 354 16.61 -31.04 7.11
C LEU A 354 15.26 -31.76 6.86
N ARG A 355 14.59 -31.44 5.76
CA ARG A 355 13.33 -32.08 5.38
C ARG A 355 13.53 -33.59 5.17
N GLY A 356 14.61 -33.99 4.49
CA GLY A 356 14.93 -35.42 4.29
C GLY A 356 15.28 -36.12 5.60
N TYR A 357 15.91 -35.43 6.54
CA TYR A 357 16.19 -35.95 7.87
C TYR A 357 14.90 -36.13 8.69
N LEU A 358 14.04 -35.11 8.73
CA LEU A 358 12.77 -35.15 9.44
C LEU A 358 11.80 -36.20 8.85
N GLY A 359 11.84 -36.41 7.52
CA GLY A 359 11.07 -37.46 6.88
C GLY A 359 11.47 -38.84 7.38
N ARG A 360 12.77 -39.14 7.47
CA ARG A 360 13.26 -40.43 8.02
C ARG A 360 12.92 -40.62 9.50
N VAL A 361 12.86 -39.52 10.27
CA VAL A 361 12.40 -39.55 11.66
C VAL A 361 10.91 -39.85 11.73
N ALA A 362 10.11 -39.24 10.84
CA ALA A 362 8.66 -39.47 10.76
C ALA A 362 8.30 -40.89 10.27
N ASP A 363 9.13 -41.48 9.39
CA ASP A 363 8.95 -42.85 8.90
C ASP A 363 9.41 -43.93 9.91
N GLY A 364 9.88 -43.54 11.09
CA GLY A 364 10.30 -44.45 12.18
C GLY A 364 11.72 -45.02 12.03
N ASP A 365 12.28 -45.03 10.82
CA ASP A 365 13.58 -45.70 10.48
C ASP A 365 14.76 -45.22 11.33
N ALA A 366 14.73 -43.96 11.81
CA ALA A 366 15.82 -43.38 12.59
C ALA A 366 15.61 -43.51 14.12
N LEU A 367 14.41 -43.84 14.56
CA LEU A 367 14.02 -43.81 15.97
C LEU A 367 13.90 -45.17 16.62
N GLU A 368 13.67 -46.27 15.83
CA GLU A 368 13.52 -47.63 16.36
C GLU A 368 14.70 -48.08 17.25
N SER A 369 15.91 -47.70 16.90
CA SER A 369 17.10 -48.03 17.71
C SER A 369 17.26 -47.22 19.00
N PHE A 370 16.59 -46.06 19.11
CA PHE A 370 16.74 -45.14 20.26
C PHE A 370 15.57 -45.20 21.23
N LEU A 371 14.36 -45.56 20.75
CA LEU A 371 13.09 -45.41 21.47
C LEU A 371 12.48 -46.71 22.03
N ASP A 372 13.13 -47.86 21.88
CA ASP A 372 12.73 -49.10 22.55
C ASP A 372 12.55 -48.98 24.08
N ARG A 373 12.88 -47.80 24.62
CA ARG A 373 12.85 -47.51 26.06
C ARG A 373 11.70 -46.67 26.56
N VAL A 374 10.88 -46.01 25.67
CA VAL A 374 9.80 -45.12 26.11
C VAL A 374 8.56 -45.26 25.24
N PRO A 375 7.72 -46.28 25.49
CA PRO A 375 6.46 -46.45 24.76
C PRO A 375 5.48 -45.31 25.12
N GLY A 376 4.89 -44.68 24.12
CA GLY A 376 3.83 -43.66 24.27
C GLY A 376 4.17 -42.22 23.85
N GLN A 377 5.43 -41.92 23.60
CA GLN A 377 5.83 -40.60 23.05
C GLN A 377 6.13 -40.63 21.56
N ILE A 378 6.16 -41.79 20.95
CA ILE A 378 6.54 -42.02 19.54
C ILE A 378 5.58 -41.28 18.62
N ASP A 379 4.27 -41.45 18.79
CA ASP A 379 3.25 -40.81 17.96
C ASP A 379 3.33 -39.27 17.98
N LEU A 380 3.74 -38.66 19.11
CA LEU A 380 3.89 -37.24 19.23
C LEU A 380 5.12 -36.71 18.45
N ILE A 381 6.23 -37.45 18.54
CA ILE A 381 7.50 -37.10 17.87
C ILE A 381 7.33 -37.23 16.34
N GLU A 382 6.71 -38.33 15.86
CA GLU A 382 6.40 -38.53 14.45
C GLU A 382 5.53 -37.40 13.90
N ARG A 383 4.44 -37.03 14.59
CA ARG A 383 3.58 -35.91 14.20
C ARG A 383 4.32 -34.59 14.17
N ILE A 384 5.17 -34.31 15.16
CA ILE A 384 5.99 -33.09 15.19
C ILE A 384 6.98 -33.10 14.01
N ALA A 385 7.62 -34.26 13.72
CA ALA A 385 8.55 -34.38 12.60
C ALA A 385 7.84 -34.19 11.24
N GLU A 386 6.63 -34.72 11.05
CA GLU A 386 5.81 -34.45 9.87
C GLU A 386 5.48 -32.96 9.69
N ILE A 387 5.03 -32.29 10.78
CA ILE A 387 4.71 -30.86 10.75
C ILE A 387 5.95 -30.02 10.40
N LEU A 388 7.09 -30.33 11.01
CA LEU A 388 8.35 -29.66 10.74
C LEU A 388 8.86 -29.95 9.32
N ALA A 389 8.73 -31.18 8.82
CA ALA A 389 9.07 -31.54 7.45
C ALA A 389 8.18 -30.79 6.44
N ALA A 390 6.90 -30.64 6.73
CA ALA A 390 5.99 -29.81 5.94
C ALA A 390 6.37 -28.32 5.99
N ALA A 391 6.75 -27.81 7.15
CA ALA A 391 7.19 -26.43 7.31
C ALA A 391 8.48 -26.11 6.52
N CYS A 392 9.35 -27.10 6.29
CA CYS A 392 10.56 -26.95 5.48
C CYS A 392 10.30 -26.56 4.02
N TRP A 393 9.07 -26.74 3.52
CA TRP A 393 8.71 -26.26 2.18
C TRP A 393 8.80 -24.75 2.04
N LEU A 394 8.55 -23.98 3.11
CA LEU A 394 8.64 -22.52 3.08
C LEU A 394 10.07 -22.03 2.82
N PRO A 395 11.11 -22.46 3.58
CA PRO A 395 12.48 -22.06 3.28
C PRO A 395 13.00 -22.65 1.96
N ILE A 396 12.54 -23.85 1.52
CA ILE A 396 12.87 -24.41 0.20
C ILE A 396 12.34 -23.50 -0.91
N ALA A 397 11.07 -23.11 -0.86
CA ALA A 397 10.45 -22.24 -1.84
C ALA A 397 11.11 -20.85 -1.85
N TRP A 398 11.42 -20.30 -0.67
CA TRP A 398 12.13 -19.04 -0.56
C TRP A 398 13.56 -19.14 -1.12
N GLY A 399 14.31 -20.20 -0.81
CA GLY A 399 15.65 -20.43 -1.33
C GLY A 399 15.66 -20.53 -2.85
N ALA A 400 14.74 -21.31 -3.44
CA ALA A 400 14.59 -21.42 -4.89
C ALA A 400 14.28 -20.05 -5.54
N TRP A 401 13.34 -19.28 -4.94
CA TRP A 401 13.05 -17.92 -5.39
C TRP A 401 14.27 -17.00 -5.30
N ALA A 402 15.04 -17.06 -4.21
CA ALA A 402 16.22 -16.24 -4.00
C ALA A 402 17.33 -16.54 -5.01
N ILE A 403 17.52 -17.82 -5.39
CA ILE A 403 18.45 -18.25 -6.43
C ILE A 403 18.02 -17.66 -7.77
N ILE A 404 16.76 -17.81 -8.16
CA ILE A 404 16.22 -17.32 -9.43
C ILE A 404 16.30 -15.78 -9.48
N ALA A 405 15.88 -15.10 -8.41
CA ALA A 405 15.93 -13.65 -8.32
C ALA A 405 17.37 -13.12 -8.36
N GLY A 406 18.29 -13.78 -7.64
CA GLY A 406 19.70 -13.45 -7.66
C GLY A 406 20.34 -13.63 -9.03
N ALA A 407 20.02 -14.70 -9.75
CA ALA A 407 20.51 -14.95 -11.10
C ALA A 407 19.98 -13.92 -12.11
N ILE A 408 18.68 -13.66 -12.13
CA ILE A 408 18.05 -12.66 -13.01
C ILE A 408 18.63 -11.26 -12.74
N ASP A 409 18.70 -10.85 -11.46
CA ASP A 409 19.14 -9.52 -11.07
C ASP A 409 20.66 -9.32 -11.20
N SER A 410 21.43 -10.39 -11.35
CA SER A 410 22.87 -10.30 -11.67
C SER A 410 23.08 -9.78 -13.09
N ILE A 411 22.21 -10.12 -14.01
CA ILE A 411 22.30 -9.79 -15.43
C ILE A 411 21.38 -8.59 -15.77
N ALA A 412 20.14 -8.60 -15.29
CA ALA A 412 19.14 -7.61 -15.65
C ALA A 412 19.28 -6.32 -14.83
N THR A 413 19.16 -5.19 -15.52
CA THR A 413 19.06 -3.86 -14.90
C THR A 413 17.89 -3.09 -15.49
N ARG A 414 17.21 -2.32 -14.66
CA ARG A 414 16.20 -1.34 -15.08
C ARG A 414 16.76 0.05 -14.84
N GLU A 415 16.72 0.88 -15.86
CA GLU A 415 17.08 2.28 -15.77
C GLU A 415 15.82 3.14 -15.73
N ARG A 416 15.81 4.13 -14.87
CA ARG A 416 14.80 5.18 -14.83
C ARG A 416 15.46 6.53 -14.69
N VAL A 417 14.97 7.47 -15.49
CA VAL A 417 15.36 8.88 -15.42
C VAL A 417 14.10 9.67 -15.06
N GLY A 418 14.18 10.45 -14.00
CA GLY A 418 13.01 11.20 -13.53
C GLY A 418 13.26 11.95 -12.24
N ALA A 419 12.19 12.52 -11.70
CA ALA A 419 12.24 13.25 -10.43
C ALA A 419 12.24 12.27 -9.24
N VAL A 420 13.09 12.53 -8.26
CA VAL A 420 13.07 11.82 -6.97
C VAL A 420 11.91 12.35 -6.16
N VAL A 421 10.81 11.61 -6.14
CA VAL A 421 9.57 12.05 -5.46
C VAL A 421 9.58 11.79 -3.96
N ARG A 422 10.30 10.76 -3.52
CA ARG A 422 10.50 10.44 -2.10
C ARG A 422 11.87 9.78 -1.87
N ALA A 423 12.53 10.24 -0.81
CA ALA A 423 13.73 9.62 -0.25
C ALA A 423 13.49 9.47 1.26
N ARG A 424 13.25 8.24 1.76
CA ARG A 424 12.87 7.98 3.16
C ARG A 424 13.58 6.74 3.71
N ARG A 425 13.90 6.77 5.00
CA ARG A 425 14.47 5.60 5.69
C ARG A 425 13.42 4.51 5.90
N PRO A 426 13.81 3.23 5.87
CA PRO A 426 12.87 2.13 6.13
C PRO A 426 12.11 2.25 7.45
N THR A 427 12.76 2.78 8.49
CA THR A 427 12.16 2.99 9.83
C THR A 427 11.03 4.02 9.85
N GLU A 428 11.02 4.96 8.90
CA GLU A 428 9.98 6.00 8.80
C GLU A 428 8.75 5.50 8.07
N VAL A 429 8.90 4.51 7.20
CA VAL A 429 7.89 4.10 6.23
C VAL A 429 7.21 2.79 6.60
N LEU A 430 7.93 1.89 7.28
CA LEU A 430 7.45 0.56 7.61
C LEU A 430 6.84 0.54 9.02
N PRO A 431 5.74 -0.23 9.22
CA PRO A 431 5.21 -0.49 10.55
C PRO A 431 6.27 -1.15 11.45
N PRO A 432 6.26 -0.91 12.78
CA PRO A 432 7.26 -1.44 13.71
C PRO A 432 7.44 -2.97 13.62
N LEU A 433 6.36 -3.72 13.40
CA LEU A 433 6.39 -5.17 13.22
C LEU A 433 7.16 -5.60 11.95
N LEU A 434 7.05 -4.84 10.86
CA LEU A 434 7.76 -5.13 9.61
C LEU A 434 9.20 -4.62 9.66
N VAL A 435 9.47 -3.56 10.42
CA VAL A 435 10.84 -3.11 10.69
C VAL A 435 11.64 -4.19 11.41
N SER A 436 11.04 -4.89 12.38
CA SER A 436 11.71 -6.00 13.08
C SER A 436 12.04 -7.18 12.16
N VAL A 437 11.22 -7.44 11.14
CA VAL A 437 11.49 -8.49 10.12
C VAL A 437 12.58 -8.06 9.14
N VAL A 438 12.64 -6.77 8.79
CA VAL A 438 13.63 -6.20 7.87
C VAL A 438 14.94 -5.84 8.60
N LYS A 439 14.88 -5.55 9.91
CA LYS A 439 16.01 -5.14 10.75
C LYS A 439 17.24 -6.07 10.69
N PRO A 440 17.13 -7.40 10.70
CA PRO A 440 18.30 -8.28 10.55
C PRO A 440 19.05 -8.06 9.24
N PHE A 441 18.36 -7.54 8.23
CA PHE A 441 18.92 -7.23 6.92
C PHE A 441 19.33 -5.76 6.79
N ALA A 442 18.71 -4.85 7.55
CA ALA A 442 18.95 -3.41 7.53
C ALA A 442 20.03 -2.94 8.53
N GLU A 443 20.32 -3.69 9.60
CA GLU A 443 21.33 -3.28 10.59
C GLU A 443 22.77 -3.29 10.08
N ARG A 444 23.06 -4.04 9.01
CA ARG A 444 24.33 -3.95 8.30
C ARG A 444 24.47 -2.72 7.42
N ASP A 445 23.33 -2.08 7.05
CA ASP A 445 23.25 -0.84 6.28
C ASP A 445 22.46 0.20 7.06
N ARG A 446 23.07 0.79 8.09
CA ARG A 446 22.54 1.95 8.84
C ARG A 446 22.22 3.16 7.95
N PHE A 447 22.50 3.06 6.66
CA PHE A 447 22.45 4.12 5.66
C PHE A 447 21.60 3.75 4.44
N SER A 448 20.64 2.85 4.58
CA SER A 448 19.75 2.55 3.43
C SER A 448 18.55 3.48 3.41
N THR A 449 18.25 3.97 2.21
CA THR A 449 17.14 4.88 1.94
C THR A 449 16.30 4.33 0.79
N TYR A 450 14.98 4.31 0.96
CA TYR A 450 14.05 4.06 -0.12
C TYR A 450 14.03 5.27 -1.05
N LEU A 451 14.38 5.04 -2.32
CA LEU A 451 14.42 6.04 -3.37
C LEU A 451 13.29 5.77 -4.37
N ALA A 452 12.32 6.65 -4.46
CA ALA A 452 11.23 6.58 -5.41
C ALA A 452 11.46 7.60 -6.54
N VAL A 453 11.62 7.11 -7.76
CA VAL A 453 11.86 7.93 -8.96
C VAL A 453 10.66 7.84 -9.89
N ASP A 454 10.09 8.98 -10.23
CA ASP A 454 8.98 9.10 -11.16
C ASP A 454 9.47 9.56 -12.54
N ASP A 455 9.09 8.81 -13.56
CA ASP A 455 9.37 9.10 -14.98
C ASP A 455 8.21 9.82 -15.70
N GLY A 456 7.15 10.18 -14.96
CA GLY A 456 5.94 10.83 -15.48
C GLY A 456 4.99 9.92 -16.25
N ARG A 457 5.35 8.63 -16.44
CA ARG A 457 4.55 7.69 -17.24
C ARG A 457 3.55 6.88 -16.42
N ARG A 458 3.72 6.83 -15.10
CA ARG A 458 2.97 5.92 -14.24
C ARG A 458 2.36 6.64 -13.05
N SER A 459 1.23 6.16 -12.63
CA SER A 459 0.54 6.67 -11.43
C SER A 459 1.07 6.08 -10.12
N TRP A 460 1.98 5.11 -10.21
CA TRP A 460 2.61 4.48 -9.07
C TRP A 460 4.05 4.13 -9.40
N VAL A 461 4.91 4.27 -8.41
CA VAL A 461 6.33 3.90 -8.49
C VAL A 461 6.68 2.97 -7.34
N THR A 462 7.57 2.04 -7.62
CA THR A 462 8.16 1.18 -6.59
C THR A 462 9.44 1.87 -6.14
N ALA A 463 9.58 2.09 -4.83
CA ALA A 463 10.80 2.61 -4.26
C ALA A 463 11.88 1.52 -4.26
N TRP A 464 13.08 1.89 -4.65
CA TRP A 464 14.27 1.03 -4.62
C TRP A 464 15.10 1.35 -3.38
N LEU A 465 15.79 0.38 -2.84
CA LEU A 465 16.65 0.59 -1.68
C LEU A 465 18.06 0.97 -2.15
N ALA A 466 18.44 2.19 -1.87
CA ALA A 466 19.75 2.77 -2.19
C ALA A 466 20.57 2.97 -0.92
N ASN A 467 21.91 3.06 -1.07
CA ASN A 467 22.76 3.55 0.00
C ASN A 467 22.52 5.07 0.16
N GLU A 468 22.37 5.55 1.39
CA GLU A 468 22.11 6.96 1.68
C GLU A 468 23.16 7.90 1.07
N ARG A 469 24.43 7.46 1.02
CA ARG A 469 25.52 8.24 0.42
C ARG A 469 25.41 8.40 -1.10
N SER A 470 24.76 7.47 -1.77
CA SER A 470 24.57 7.48 -3.23
C SER A 470 23.14 7.87 -3.64
N ALA A 471 22.24 8.05 -2.68
CA ALA A 471 20.86 8.43 -2.95
C ALA A 471 20.79 9.90 -3.36
N ALA A 472 20.19 10.16 -4.52
CA ALA A 472 19.90 11.53 -4.93
C ALA A 472 18.85 12.15 -3.98
N PRO A 473 18.98 13.45 -3.63
CA PRO A 473 18.06 14.11 -2.72
C PRO A 473 16.65 14.21 -3.31
N GLN A 474 15.64 14.28 -2.44
CA GLN A 474 14.26 14.47 -2.84
C GLN A 474 14.12 15.78 -3.64
N GLY A 475 13.35 15.76 -4.73
CA GLY A 475 13.19 16.90 -5.64
C GLY A 475 14.20 16.96 -6.78
N ALA A 476 15.35 16.27 -6.68
CA ALA A 476 16.34 16.25 -7.74
C ALA A 476 15.91 15.39 -8.93
N GLN A 477 16.37 15.74 -10.13
CA GLN A 477 16.33 14.84 -11.29
C GLN A 477 17.47 13.84 -11.17
N ALA A 478 17.16 12.55 -11.27
CA ALA A 478 18.17 11.50 -11.14
C ALA A 478 17.97 10.40 -12.18
N ARG A 479 19.12 9.85 -12.61
CA ARG A 479 19.18 8.60 -13.37
C ARG A 479 19.53 7.49 -12.40
N VAL A 480 18.62 6.55 -12.22
CA VAL A 480 18.78 5.43 -11.29
C VAL A 480 18.79 4.12 -12.05
N ARG A 481 19.82 3.32 -11.85
CA ARG A 481 19.90 1.94 -12.32
C ARG A 481 19.70 0.99 -11.16
N ALA A 482 18.66 0.19 -11.21
CA ALA A 482 18.32 -0.77 -10.18
C ALA A 482 17.98 -2.14 -10.76
N THR A 483 18.05 -3.17 -9.94
CA THR A 483 17.69 -4.52 -10.33
C THR A 483 16.16 -4.71 -10.29
N PRO A 484 15.57 -5.52 -11.21
CA PRO A 484 14.12 -5.59 -11.39
C PRO A 484 13.37 -6.29 -10.25
N LEU A 485 13.94 -7.32 -9.61
CA LEU A 485 13.27 -8.15 -8.61
C LEU A 485 13.65 -7.78 -7.18
N LEU A 486 14.95 -7.60 -6.91
CA LEU A 486 15.48 -7.28 -5.58
C LEU A 486 15.55 -5.77 -5.32
N GLY A 487 15.37 -4.91 -6.34
CA GLY A 487 15.38 -3.46 -6.16
C GLY A 487 16.69 -2.90 -5.62
N PHE A 488 17.80 -3.59 -5.86
CA PHE A 488 19.15 -3.12 -5.50
C PHE A 488 19.58 -2.01 -6.45
N VAL A 489 19.93 -0.84 -5.92
CA VAL A 489 20.42 0.29 -6.71
C VAL A 489 21.90 0.11 -6.99
N ARG A 490 22.27 -0.01 -8.29
CA ARG A 490 23.66 -0.12 -8.74
C ARG A 490 24.32 1.25 -8.87
N SER A 491 23.59 2.23 -9.43
CA SER A 491 24.05 3.62 -9.52
C SER A 491 22.87 4.58 -9.41
N SER A 492 23.12 5.74 -8.83
CA SER A 492 22.18 6.86 -8.77
C SER A 492 22.98 8.13 -9.04
N GLU A 493 22.75 8.73 -10.20
CA GLU A 493 23.46 9.89 -10.68
C GLU A 493 22.47 11.06 -10.81
N PRO A 494 22.75 12.24 -10.22
CA PRO A 494 21.94 13.41 -10.46
C PRO A 494 22.07 13.82 -11.94
N VAL A 495 20.96 14.05 -12.59
CA VAL A 495 20.93 14.61 -13.94
C VAL A 495 20.90 16.12 -13.81
N CYS A 496 22.03 16.76 -14.09
CA CYS A 496 22.04 18.21 -14.23
C CYS A 496 21.14 18.58 -15.41
N THR A 497 19.94 19.08 -15.13
CA THR A 497 19.20 19.81 -16.16
C THR A 497 20.00 21.07 -16.44
N ALA A 498 20.66 21.12 -17.61
CA ALA A 498 21.21 22.37 -18.11
C ALA A 498 20.07 23.40 -18.03
N THR A 499 20.20 24.35 -17.14
CA THR A 499 19.32 25.51 -17.09
C THR A 499 19.33 26.13 -18.49
N ARG A 500 18.22 25.97 -19.22
CA ARG A 500 18.04 26.72 -20.47
C ARG A 500 18.24 28.17 -20.12
N PRO A 501 19.23 28.88 -20.71
CA PRO A 501 19.35 30.30 -20.49
C PRO A 501 18.02 30.92 -20.92
N SER A 502 17.42 31.67 -20.02
CA SER A 502 16.29 32.54 -20.32
C SER A 502 16.77 33.59 -21.30
N GLY A 503 16.46 33.35 -22.58
CA GLY A 503 16.58 34.36 -23.62
C GLY A 503 15.33 35.25 -23.60
#